data_fae2e97f548354ad4cf1031bf48d89f9
#
_entry.id   fae2e97f548354ad4cf1031bf48d89f9
#
_cell.length_a   1.000
_cell.length_b   1.000
_cell.length_c   1.000
_cell.angle_alpha   90.00
_cell.angle_beta   90.00
_cell.angle_gamma   90.00
#
_symmetry.space_group_name_H-M   'P 1'
#
loop_
_entity.id
_entity.type
_entity.pdbx_description
1 polymer ?
#
loop_
_entity_poly.entity_id
_entity_poly.type
_entity_poly.pdbx_seq_one_letter_code
_entity_poly.pdbx_strand_id
1 'polypeptide(L)'
;MTSKLKAVRRMLESRLKGALPTLGLRESIHIHHAADPLDITQQAADREVAVQNLDRESALARQLRSAIQRVDDGSYGACLQCEEEIAPNRLKAIPWAEFCIRCQEQADRMGATRASFRMPDGLKQAA
;
A
#
# COMPACT_ATOMS: atom_id res chain seq x y z
N MET A 1 12.07 21.52 -10.97
CA MET A 1 12.29 20.16 -10.47
C MET A 1 13.76 19.80 -10.67
N THR A 2 14.42 19.31 -9.62
CA THR A 2 15.82 18.94 -9.69
C THR A 2 16.02 17.61 -10.42
N SER A 3 17.26 17.36 -10.88
CA SER A 3 17.58 16.10 -11.56
C SER A 3 17.28 14.91 -10.66
N LYS A 4 17.53 15.03 -9.36
CA LYS A 4 17.27 13.99 -8.39
C LYS A 4 15.77 13.67 -8.30
N LEU A 5 14.94 14.69 -8.29
CA LEU A 5 13.49 14.50 -8.24
C LEU A 5 12.96 13.89 -9.54
N LYS A 6 13.53 14.26 -10.67
CA LYS A 6 13.15 13.65 -11.94
C LYS A 6 13.48 12.17 -11.97
N ALA A 7 14.63 11.78 -11.41
CA ALA A 7 15.01 10.37 -11.32
C ALA A 7 14.07 9.59 -10.40
N VAL A 8 13.72 10.19 -9.26
CA VAL A 8 12.77 9.58 -8.33
C VAL A 8 11.41 9.40 -9.00
N ARG A 9 10.95 10.43 -9.70
CA ARG A 9 9.67 10.36 -10.40
C ARG A 9 9.63 9.23 -11.43
N ARG A 10 10.68 9.09 -12.21
CA ARG A 10 10.78 8.00 -13.20
C ARG A 10 10.77 6.63 -12.55
N MET A 11 11.46 6.50 -11.42
CA MET A 11 11.47 5.24 -10.68
C MET A 11 10.08 4.90 -10.16
N LEU A 12 9.38 5.88 -9.59
CA LEU A 12 8.02 5.69 -9.09
C LEU A 12 7.06 5.31 -10.21
N GLU A 13 7.16 5.97 -11.35
CA GLU A 13 6.35 5.65 -12.52
C GLU A 13 6.60 4.25 -13.02
N SER A 14 7.86 3.83 -13.04
CA SER A 14 8.23 2.48 -13.47
C SER A 14 7.62 1.42 -12.56
N ARG A 15 7.67 1.65 -11.25
CA ARG A 15 7.07 0.72 -10.30
C ARG A 15 5.55 0.69 -10.41
N LEU A 16 4.94 1.84 -10.66
CA LEU A 16 3.50 1.91 -10.85
C LEU A 16 3.07 1.12 -12.09
N LYS A 17 3.79 1.26 -13.19
CA LYS A 17 3.52 0.50 -14.40
C LYS A 17 3.63 -1.00 -14.16
N GLY A 18 4.61 -1.41 -13.37
CA GLY A 18 4.78 -2.82 -13.01
C GLY A 18 3.64 -3.38 -12.17
N ALA A 19 2.96 -2.55 -11.41
CA ALA A 19 1.83 -2.98 -10.59
C ALA A 19 0.51 -3.04 -11.35
N LEU A 20 0.34 -2.20 -12.39
CA LEU A 20 -0.92 -2.11 -13.13
C LEU A 20 -1.38 -3.42 -13.79
N PRO A 21 -0.50 -4.20 -14.45
CA PRO A 21 -0.94 -5.47 -15.02
C PRO A 21 -1.51 -6.44 -14.01
N THR A 22 -0.92 -6.48 -12.80
CA THR A 22 -1.40 -7.34 -11.73
C THR A 22 -2.78 -6.91 -11.25
N LEU A 23 -3.02 -5.60 -11.19
CA LEU A 23 -4.34 -5.09 -10.85
C LEU A 23 -5.40 -5.51 -11.86
N GLY A 24 -5.02 -5.63 -13.13
CA GLY A 24 -5.93 -6.09 -14.18
C GLY A 24 -6.40 -7.53 -14.03
N LEU A 25 -5.66 -8.35 -13.28
CA LEU A 25 -6.06 -9.74 -13.04
C LEU A 25 -7.27 -9.88 -12.13
N ARG A 26 -7.67 -8.79 -11.49
CA ARG A 26 -8.81 -8.80 -10.58
C ARG A 26 -10.09 -9.31 -11.24
N GLU A 27 -10.30 -8.96 -12.49
CA GLU A 27 -11.48 -9.40 -13.23
C GLU A 27 -11.43 -10.88 -13.57
N SER A 28 -10.25 -11.40 -13.85
CA SER A 28 -10.12 -12.80 -14.27
C SER A 28 -10.28 -13.78 -13.11
N ILE A 29 -10.17 -13.31 -11.86
CA ILE A 29 -10.34 -14.17 -10.70
C ILE A 29 -11.76 -14.73 -10.59
N HIS A 30 -12.73 -14.07 -11.18
CA HIS A 30 -14.13 -14.49 -11.10
C HIS A 30 -14.57 -15.50 -12.15
N ILE A 31 -13.67 -15.91 -13.03
CA ILE A 31 -14.02 -16.75 -14.18
C ILE A 31 -13.90 -18.24 -13.91
N HIS A 32 -13.29 -18.64 -12.81
CA HIS A 32 -13.05 -20.04 -12.52
C HIS A 32 -14.29 -20.76 -12.03
N HIS A 33 -14.56 -21.93 -12.64
CA HIS A 33 -15.63 -22.81 -12.24
C HIS A 33 -15.06 -24.15 -11.80
N ALA A 34 -15.42 -24.58 -10.62
CA ALA A 34 -14.96 -25.85 -10.10
C ALA A 34 -15.91 -26.97 -10.50
N ALA A 35 -15.35 -28.15 -10.80
CA ALA A 35 -16.12 -29.30 -11.21
C ALA A 35 -16.67 -30.10 -10.03
N ASP A 36 -16.02 -30.07 -8.87
CA ASP A 36 -16.47 -30.82 -7.72
C ASP A 36 -16.31 -30.01 -6.42
N PRO A 37 -16.90 -30.45 -5.31
CA PRO A 37 -16.92 -29.69 -4.06
C PRO A 37 -15.53 -29.42 -3.47
N LEU A 38 -14.59 -30.35 -3.60
CA LEU A 38 -13.23 -30.14 -3.10
C LEU A 38 -12.52 -29.07 -3.89
N ASP A 39 -12.69 -29.08 -5.22
CA ASP A 39 -12.11 -28.06 -6.08
C ASP A 39 -12.72 -26.71 -5.80
N ILE A 40 -14.02 -26.65 -5.52
CA ILE A 40 -14.70 -25.41 -5.16
C ILE A 40 -14.08 -24.81 -3.90
N THR A 41 -13.85 -25.64 -2.88
CA THR A 41 -13.28 -25.18 -1.62
C THR A 41 -11.85 -24.68 -1.83
N GLN A 42 -11.04 -25.41 -2.58
CA GLN A 42 -9.66 -25.03 -2.86
C GLN A 42 -9.61 -23.73 -3.68
N GLN A 43 -10.46 -23.61 -4.69
CA GLN A 43 -10.51 -22.41 -5.50
C GLN A 43 -10.97 -21.19 -4.70
N ALA A 44 -11.87 -21.38 -3.75
CA ALA A 44 -12.30 -20.29 -2.89
C ALA A 44 -11.15 -19.78 -2.01
N ALA A 45 -10.36 -20.70 -1.45
CA ALA A 45 -9.19 -20.34 -0.65
C ALA A 45 -8.14 -19.63 -1.50
N ASP A 46 -7.85 -20.15 -2.70
CA ASP A 46 -6.89 -19.56 -3.61
C ASP A 46 -7.34 -18.17 -4.05
N ARG A 47 -8.63 -18.01 -4.30
CA ARG A 47 -9.20 -16.72 -4.68
C ARG A 47 -9.06 -15.70 -3.56
N GLU A 48 -9.28 -16.12 -2.32
CA GLU A 48 -9.15 -15.22 -1.18
C GLU A 48 -7.73 -14.71 -1.04
N VAL A 49 -6.73 -15.60 -1.16
CA VAL A 49 -5.32 -15.19 -1.13
C VAL A 49 -5.01 -14.25 -2.29
N ALA A 50 -5.49 -14.54 -3.49
CA ALA A 50 -5.26 -13.71 -4.65
C ALA A 50 -5.88 -12.32 -4.48
N VAL A 51 -7.09 -12.24 -3.92
CA VAL A 51 -7.75 -10.96 -3.67
C VAL A 51 -6.96 -10.15 -2.64
N GLN A 52 -6.47 -10.78 -1.57
CA GLN A 52 -5.65 -10.10 -0.58
C GLN A 52 -4.38 -9.53 -1.19
N ASN A 53 -3.72 -10.29 -2.07
CA ASN A 53 -2.52 -9.82 -2.76
C ASN A 53 -2.82 -8.64 -3.67
N LEU A 54 -3.94 -8.68 -4.39
CA LEU A 54 -4.37 -7.57 -5.23
C LEU A 54 -4.70 -6.33 -4.42
N ASP A 55 -5.28 -6.50 -3.24
CA ASP A 55 -5.58 -5.38 -2.36
C ASP A 55 -4.30 -4.70 -1.88
N ARG A 56 -3.25 -5.48 -1.56
CA ARG A 56 -1.94 -4.92 -1.19
C ARG A 56 -1.33 -4.16 -2.34
N GLU A 57 -1.41 -4.70 -3.55
CA GLU A 57 -0.87 -4.06 -4.74
C GLU A 57 -1.65 -2.80 -5.09
N SER A 58 -2.97 -2.80 -4.89
CA SER A 58 -3.79 -1.62 -5.06
C SER A 58 -3.40 -0.52 -4.08
N ALA A 59 -3.12 -0.87 -2.84
CA ALA A 59 -2.66 0.07 -1.84
C ALA A 59 -1.30 0.66 -2.23
N LEU A 60 -0.38 -0.19 -2.70
CA LEU A 60 0.92 0.26 -3.18
C LEU A 60 0.77 1.20 -4.37
N ALA A 61 -0.11 0.88 -5.31
CA ALA A 61 -0.36 1.75 -6.47
C ALA A 61 -0.85 3.13 -6.04
N ARG A 62 -1.73 3.19 -5.05
CA ARG A 62 -2.19 4.46 -4.50
C ARG A 62 -1.05 5.25 -3.86
N GLN A 63 -0.19 4.57 -3.11
CA GLN A 63 0.96 5.20 -2.49
C GLN A 63 1.94 5.72 -3.53
N LEU A 64 2.16 4.97 -4.59
CA LEU A 64 3.03 5.38 -5.69
C LEU A 64 2.48 6.61 -6.41
N ARG A 65 1.18 6.63 -6.69
CA ARG A 65 0.54 7.79 -7.32
C ARG A 65 0.62 9.02 -6.43
N SER A 66 0.39 8.84 -5.15
CA SER A 66 0.50 9.93 -4.18
C SER A 66 1.92 10.47 -4.13
N ALA A 67 2.92 9.59 -4.16
CA ALA A 67 4.32 10.01 -4.16
C ALA A 67 4.68 10.80 -5.42
N ILE A 68 4.20 10.35 -6.58
CA ILE A 68 4.42 11.06 -7.84
C ILE A 68 3.80 12.45 -7.77
N GLN A 69 2.61 12.57 -7.24
CA GLN A 69 1.96 13.85 -7.07
C GLN A 69 2.75 14.78 -6.16
N ARG A 70 3.32 14.25 -5.09
CA ARG A 70 4.15 15.04 -4.18
C ARG A 70 5.44 15.50 -4.85
N VAL A 71 6.01 14.69 -5.73
CA VAL A 71 7.16 15.15 -6.54
C VAL A 71 6.74 16.32 -7.41
N ASP A 72 5.58 16.22 -8.03
CA ASP A 72 5.10 17.27 -8.94
C ASP A 72 4.74 18.57 -8.22
N ASP A 73 4.20 18.50 -7.01
CA ASP A 73 3.83 19.70 -6.27
C ASP A 73 4.92 20.21 -5.31
N GLY A 74 6.05 19.52 -5.26
CA GLY A 74 7.22 19.97 -4.49
C GLY A 74 7.23 19.56 -3.03
N SER A 75 6.29 18.75 -2.58
CA SER A 75 6.20 18.31 -1.17
C SER A 75 6.87 16.97 -0.92
N TYR A 76 7.48 16.36 -1.93
CA TYR A 76 8.12 15.06 -1.78
C TYR A 76 9.24 15.10 -0.73
N GLY A 77 9.27 14.08 0.12
CA GLY A 77 10.29 13.96 1.16
C GLY A 77 9.85 14.49 2.50
N ALA A 78 8.67 15.09 2.59
CA ALA A 78 8.12 15.57 3.85
C ALA A 78 7.08 14.59 4.38
N CYS A 79 7.12 14.36 5.70
CA CYS A 79 6.14 13.52 6.36
C CYS A 79 4.75 14.16 6.26
N LEU A 80 3.73 13.37 5.90
CA LEU A 80 2.38 13.89 5.78
C LEU A 80 1.74 14.24 7.12
N GLN A 81 2.25 13.68 8.21
CA GLN A 81 1.66 13.90 9.51
C GLN A 81 2.35 15.01 10.30
N CYS A 82 3.67 14.95 10.42
CA CYS A 82 4.43 15.94 11.20
C CYS A 82 5.11 17.01 10.35
N GLU A 83 5.07 16.86 9.04
CA GLU A 83 5.66 17.79 8.07
C GLU A 83 7.18 17.89 8.14
N GLU A 84 7.81 17.06 8.97
CA GLU A 84 9.27 17.02 9.04
C GLU A 84 9.83 16.19 7.88
N GLU A 85 11.11 16.41 7.61
CA GLU A 85 11.78 15.73 6.52
C GLU A 85 11.92 14.23 6.82
N ILE A 86 11.57 13.39 5.85
CA ILE A 86 11.76 11.95 5.96
C ILE A 86 13.25 11.64 5.74
N ALA A 87 13.82 10.75 6.56
CA ALA A 87 15.24 10.41 6.46
C ALA A 87 15.59 9.90 5.06
N PRO A 88 16.71 10.35 4.48
CA PRO A 88 17.11 9.93 3.14
C PRO A 88 17.25 8.42 2.99
N ASN A 89 17.73 7.73 4.02
CA ASN A 89 17.89 6.28 3.99
C ASN A 89 16.53 5.58 3.89
N ARG A 90 15.52 6.13 4.55
CA ARG A 90 14.17 5.60 4.45
C ARG A 90 13.59 5.80 3.06
N LEU A 91 13.83 6.96 2.45
CA LEU A 91 13.38 7.22 1.09
C LEU A 91 14.10 6.36 0.05
N LYS A 92 15.35 5.97 0.31
CA LYS A 92 16.04 5.03 -0.57
C LYS A 92 15.40 3.64 -0.52
N ALA A 93 15.02 3.19 0.66
CA ALA A 93 14.41 1.89 0.83
C ALA A 93 12.95 1.89 0.40
N ILE A 94 12.22 2.95 0.74
CA ILE A 94 10.79 3.10 0.44
C ILE A 94 10.56 4.47 -0.19
N PRO A 95 10.77 4.59 -1.50
CA PRO A 95 10.65 5.89 -2.17
C PRO A 95 9.26 6.51 -2.10
N TRP A 96 8.25 5.69 -1.88
CA TRP A 96 6.86 6.15 -1.75
C TRP A 96 6.44 6.39 -0.30
N ALA A 97 7.39 6.45 0.63
CA ALA A 97 7.10 6.63 2.05
C ALA A 97 6.31 7.94 2.28
N GLU A 98 5.24 7.83 3.03
CA GLU A 98 4.37 8.95 3.35
C GLU A 98 4.68 9.55 4.71
N PHE A 99 5.26 8.76 5.61
CA PHE A 99 5.53 9.14 6.98
C PHE A 99 6.99 8.93 7.35
N CYS A 100 7.48 9.74 8.29
CA CYS A 100 8.78 9.48 8.90
C CYS A 100 8.67 8.22 9.78
N ILE A 101 9.82 7.71 10.25
CA ILE A 101 9.84 6.49 11.02
C ILE A 101 8.95 6.59 12.26
N ARG A 102 8.99 7.70 12.97
CA ARG A 102 8.20 7.89 14.18
C ARG A 102 6.71 7.88 13.90
N CYS A 103 6.28 8.59 12.86
CA CYS A 103 4.87 8.63 12.51
C CYS A 103 4.39 7.28 11.97
N GLN A 104 5.24 6.59 11.23
CA GLN A 104 4.91 5.26 10.73
C GLN A 104 4.78 4.25 11.86
N GLU A 105 5.70 4.26 12.81
CA GLU A 105 5.61 3.40 13.98
C GLU A 105 4.35 3.66 14.78
N GLN A 106 3.99 4.92 14.94
CA GLN A 106 2.76 5.29 15.64
C GLN A 106 1.52 4.79 14.89
N ALA A 107 1.49 4.94 13.57
CA ALA A 107 0.40 4.43 12.75
C ALA A 107 0.31 2.90 12.82
N ASP A 108 1.45 2.22 12.78
CA ASP A 108 1.50 0.77 12.88
C ASP A 108 1.00 0.28 14.23
N ARG A 109 1.37 0.95 15.30
CA ARG A 109 0.88 0.61 16.64
C ARG A 109 -0.62 0.79 16.74
N MET A 110 -1.15 1.86 16.19
CA MET A 110 -2.60 2.09 16.18
C MET A 110 -3.31 1.06 15.30
N GLY A 111 -2.73 0.73 14.16
CA GLY A 111 -3.25 -0.30 13.28
C GLY A 111 -3.23 -1.68 13.92
N ALA A 112 -2.12 -2.04 14.57
CA ALA A 112 -2.01 -3.31 15.29
C ALA A 112 -3.00 -3.38 16.44
N THR A 113 -3.16 -2.28 17.17
CA THR A 113 -4.14 -2.22 18.25
C THR A 113 -5.55 -2.43 17.72
N ARG A 114 -5.87 -1.78 16.63
CA ARG A 114 -7.18 -1.97 15.99
C ARG A 114 -7.40 -3.40 15.54
N ALA A 115 -6.37 -4.01 14.97
CA ALA A 115 -6.46 -5.38 14.52
C ALA A 115 -6.63 -6.35 15.69
N SER A 116 -5.96 -6.09 16.80
CA SER A 116 -6.06 -6.90 18.01
C SER A 116 -7.42 -6.77 18.68
N PHE A 117 -7.97 -5.56 18.65
CA PHE A 117 -9.26 -5.29 19.26
C PHE A 117 -10.33 -5.04 18.22
N ARG A 118 -10.43 -5.90 17.27
CA ARG A 118 -11.44 -5.77 16.28
C ARG A 118 -12.80 -5.80 16.85
N MET A 119 -12.83 -6.14 17.99
CA MET A 119 -13.88 -6.22 18.74
C MET A 119 -14.39 -5.02 19.24
N PRO A 120 -15.24 -5.01 20.10
CA PRO A 120 -16.23 -3.99 20.30
C PRO A 120 -15.57 -2.64 20.27
N ASP A 121 -16.04 -1.80 19.42
CA ASP A 121 -15.50 -0.46 19.28
C ASP A 121 -15.55 0.32 20.57
N GLY A 122 -16.48 -0.01 21.43
CA GLY A 122 -16.58 0.59 22.74
C GLY A 122 -15.33 0.41 23.57
N LEU A 123 -14.66 -0.71 23.44
CA LEU A 123 -13.42 -0.95 24.16
C LEU A 123 -12.29 -0.07 23.68
N LYS A 124 -12.28 0.25 22.41
CA LYS A 124 -11.28 1.15 21.87
C LYS A 124 -11.45 2.55 22.40
N GLN A 125 -12.69 2.95 22.58
CA GLN A 125 -12.99 4.28 23.06
C GLN A 125 -12.74 4.45 24.55
N ALA A 126 -12.83 3.36 25.27
CA ALA A 126 -12.58 3.37 26.69
C ALA A 126 -11.11 3.59 27.02
N ALA A 127 -10.24 3.39 26.06
CA ALA A 127 -8.82 3.67 26.23
C ALA A 127 -8.49 5.14 25.90
#